data_a49efc5af2c892410392636654afc33b
#
_entry.id   a49efc5af2c892410392636654afc33b
#
_cell.length_a   1.000
_cell.length_b   1.000
_cell.length_c   1.000
_cell.angle_alpha   90.00
_cell.angle_beta   90.00
_cell.angle_gamma   90.00
#
_symmetry.space_group_name_H-M   'P 1'
#
loop_
_entity.id
_entity.type
_entity.pdbx_description
1 polymer ?
#
loop_
_entity_poly.entity_id
_entity_poly.type
_entity_poly.pdbx_seq_one_letter_code
_entity_poly.pdbx_strand_id
1 'polypeptide(L)'
;MAKGIRILFTRYTMVSAHLSIIPEFLEKISLLGFENIFSVNKAEVLNLGNNSDILFRGIKTSSGNQTASLKSLQGISTWVLDEAEELIDENTFDTIDLSIREKGVQNRIVLILNPTTKEHWIYKRFFEARGVSSEFNGIKDDVCYIHSTYLDNKQNLNESFLQRIKTIQQNNIKKYNHKILGGWLDKAEGVVFENWNIGNFNPNGLQTSCGMDFGFSVDPDTLIEVAIDKTKKKIYLKEHIYRNGLKSHELAKIVVDKVGKTLIIADSAEPRLIEDLRHSGVNIQAVKKGTIESGVTRMQDYELIVSSCSVNIIKELNNYIYADKGSKLYVDSFNHAIDAIRYNVIYHLDNPNAGKYFVQ
;
A
#
# COMPACT_ATOMS: atom_id res chain seq x y z
N MET A 1 1.56 40.27 22.76
CA MET A 1 2.56 39.40 22.16
C MET A 1 1.85 38.52 21.18
N ALA A 2 2.37 38.33 19.95
CA ALA A 2 1.79 37.39 19.00
C ALA A 2 1.91 35.99 19.59
N LYS A 3 0.82 35.19 19.49
CA LYS A 3 0.82 33.79 19.92
C LYS A 3 1.84 33.02 19.06
N GLY A 4 2.74 32.29 19.71
CA GLY A 4 3.71 31.45 18.99
C GLY A 4 3.00 30.40 18.09
N ILE A 5 3.60 30.09 16.95
CA ILE A 5 3.13 29.04 16.04
C ILE A 5 3.76 27.72 16.46
N ARG A 6 2.97 26.66 16.56
CA ARG A 6 3.45 25.31 16.84
C ARG A 6 3.33 24.44 15.60
N ILE A 7 4.46 23.85 15.20
CA ILE A 7 4.60 22.97 14.04
C ILE A 7 4.86 21.54 14.53
N LEU A 8 4.07 20.59 14.08
CA LEU A 8 4.36 19.18 14.25
C LEU A 8 5.08 18.69 12.99
N PHE A 9 6.31 18.23 13.14
CA PHE A 9 7.08 17.61 12.05
C PHE A 9 7.21 16.12 12.31
N THR A 10 6.71 15.30 11.39
CA THR A 10 6.71 13.86 11.55
C THR A 10 7.38 13.16 10.38
N ARG A 11 7.97 12.01 10.67
CA ARG A 11 8.28 10.91 9.77
C ARG A 11 7.58 9.64 10.26
N TYR A 12 7.56 8.61 9.42
CA TYR A 12 6.99 7.34 9.83
C TYR A 12 7.69 6.78 11.09
N THR A 13 9.02 6.89 11.18
CA THR A 13 9.79 6.56 12.39
C THR A 13 10.60 7.74 12.91
N MET A 14 10.76 7.84 14.23
CA MET A 14 11.53 8.93 14.87
C MET A 14 13.04 8.83 14.63
N VAL A 15 13.57 7.62 14.44
CA VAL A 15 15.00 7.38 14.24
C VAL A 15 15.51 8.12 13.01
N SER A 16 14.76 8.07 11.90
CA SER A 16 15.13 8.78 10.67
C SER A 16 15.12 10.31 10.81
N ALA A 17 14.21 10.86 11.63
CA ALA A 17 14.17 12.32 11.89
C ALA A 17 15.44 12.84 12.58
N HIS A 18 15.98 12.10 13.54
CA HIS A 18 17.21 12.49 14.23
C HIS A 18 18.46 12.45 13.35
N LEU A 19 18.48 11.56 12.37
CA LEU A 19 19.65 11.38 11.51
C LEU A 19 19.69 12.34 10.32
N SER A 20 18.55 12.89 9.93
CA SER A 20 18.46 13.72 8.71
C SER A 20 17.90 15.11 8.96
N ILE A 21 16.66 15.23 9.45
CA ILE A 21 15.92 16.50 9.46
C ILE A 21 16.50 17.49 10.48
N ILE A 22 16.74 17.05 11.71
CA ILE A 22 17.22 17.92 12.78
C ILE A 22 18.62 18.47 12.47
N PRO A 23 19.60 17.64 12.05
CA PRO A 23 20.91 18.15 11.63
C PRO A 23 20.85 19.17 10.48
N GLU A 24 20.02 18.90 9.46
CA GLU A 24 19.85 19.83 8.34
C GLU A 24 19.21 21.15 8.78
N PHE A 25 18.21 21.12 9.66
CA PHE A 25 17.62 22.32 10.22
C PHE A 25 18.64 23.15 11.00
N LEU A 26 19.48 22.51 11.81
CA LEU A 26 20.54 23.18 12.54
C LEU A 26 21.59 23.84 11.62
N GLU A 27 21.94 23.14 10.53
CA GLU A 27 22.82 23.70 9.51
C GLU A 27 22.25 25.00 8.91
N LYS A 28 20.93 24.99 8.57
CA LYS A 28 20.26 26.17 8.01
C LYS A 28 20.19 27.32 9.02
N ILE A 29 19.93 27.03 10.31
CA ILE A 29 19.98 28.02 11.38
C ILE A 29 21.38 28.68 11.43
N SER A 30 22.44 27.88 11.38
CA SER A 30 23.83 28.38 11.43
C SER A 30 24.18 29.19 10.20
N LEU A 31 23.82 28.73 9.02
CA LEU A 31 24.02 29.46 7.76
C LEU A 31 23.34 30.83 7.75
N LEU A 32 22.24 30.99 8.48
CA LEU A 32 21.51 32.26 8.60
C LEU A 32 21.96 33.11 9.79
N GLY A 33 22.87 32.64 10.64
CA GLY A 33 23.34 33.34 11.82
C GLY A 33 22.29 33.49 12.93
N PHE A 34 21.38 32.52 13.05
CA PHE A 34 20.27 32.59 13.99
C PHE A 34 20.42 31.65 15.19
N GLU A 35 21.62 31.12 15.47
CA GLU A 35 21.88 30.17 16.56
C GLU A 35 21.39 30.67 17.93
N ASN A 36 21.56 31.97 18.20
CA ASN A 36 21.16 32.56 19.46
C ASN A 36 19.65 32.77 19.63
N ILE A 37 18.89 32.61 18.58
CA ILE A 37 17.43 32.81 18.57
C ILE A 37 16.68 31.48 18.87
N PHE A 38 17.35 30.36 18.70
CA PHE A 38 16.74 29.05 18.86
C PHE A 38 17.37 28.22 19.99
N SER A 39 16.52 27.61 20.80
CA SER A 39 16.90 26.53 21.72
C SER A 39 16.55 25.20 21.09
N VAL A 40 17.50 24.28 21.02
CA VAL A 40 17.35 23.01 20.33
C VAL A 40 17.61 21.84 21.28
N ASN A 41 16.70 20.90 21.34
CA ASN A 41 16.90 19.62 21.99
C ASN A 41 16.63 18.47 21.00
N LYS A 42 16.71 17.21 21.47
CA LYS A 42 16.54 16.02 20.59
C LYS A 42 15.19 15.89 19.91
N ALA A 43 14.18 16.60 20.35
CA ALA A 43 12.80 16.38 19.89
C ALA A 43 12.05 17.69 19.60
N GLU A 44 12.72 18.84 19.78
CA GLU A 44 12.07 20.14 19.70
C GLU A 44 13.06 21.24 19.36
N VAL A 45 12.60 22.21 18.59
CA VAL A 45 13.27 23.47 18.32
C VAL A 45 12.35 24.60 18.77
N LEU A 46 12.80 25.43 19.72
CA LEU A 46 12.05 26.56 20.29
C LEU A 46 12.65 27.87 19.81
N ASN A 47 11.83 28.77 19.27
CA ASN A 47 12.21 30.14 19.00
C ASN A 47 12.04 30.98 20.29
N LEU A 48 13.15 31.48 20.83
CA LEU A 48 13.18 32.25 22.09
C LEU A 48 12.56 33.65 21.95
N GLY A 49 12.45 34.17 20.71
CA GLY A 49 11.92 35.52 20.46
C GLY A 49 10.38 35.58 20.47
N ASN A 50 9.70 34.51 20.03
CA ASN A 50 8.23 34.50 19.87
C ASN A 50 7.54 33.27 20.43
N ASN A 51 8.28 32.37 21.07
CA ASN A 51 7.78 31.08 21.59
C ASN A 51 7.11 30.17 20.55
N SER A 52 7.49 30.30 19.27
CA SER A 52 7.13 29.31 18.27
C SER A 52 8.00 28.08 18.40
N ASP A 53 7.44 26.90 18.18
CA ASP A 53 8.18 25.65 18.31
C ASP A 53 7.92 24.67 17.16
N ILE A 54 8.90 23.79 16.93
CA ILE A 54 8.79 22.64 16.04
C ILE A 54 8.97 21.39 16.88
N LEU A 55 7.98 20.53 16.89
CA LEU A 55 7.99 19.25 17.59
C LEU A 55 8.28 18.13 16.58
N PHE A 56 9.34 17.37 16.78
CA PHE A 56 9.71 16.22 15.95
C PHE A 56 9.18 14.93 16.57
N ARG A 57 8.38 14.17 15.83
CA ARG A 57 7.76 12.92 16.30
C ARG A 57 7.76 11.85 15.21
N GLY A 58 7.81 10.56 15.62
CA GLY A 58 7.53 9.43 14.76
C GLY A 58 6.05 9.07 14.84
N ILE A 59 5.47 8.60 13.74
CA ILE A 59 4.10 8.07 13.71
C ILE A 59 4.09 6.65 14.27
N LYS A 60 5.10 5.85 13.94
CA LYS A 60 5.29 4.47 14.42
C LYS A 60 6.46 4.37 15.39
N THR A 61 6.32 3.53 16.41
CA THR A 61 7.39 3.14 17.31
C THR A 61 7.56 1.63 17.32
N SER A 62 8.62 1.14 17.98
CA SER A 62 8.85 -0.30 18.20
C SER A 62 7.70 -1.01 18.93
N SER A 63 6.88 -0.28 19.67
CA SER A 63 5.72 -0.79 20.42
C SER A 63 4.37 -0.57 19.75
N GLY A 64 4.32 0.00 18.54
CA GLY A 64 3.09 0.25 17.80
C GLY A 64 2.90 1.69 17.33
N ASN A 65 1.70 2.04 16.86
CA ASN A 65 1.38 3.38 16.38
C ASN A 65 1.24 4.37 17.54
N GLN A 66 1.92 5.52 17.46
CA GLN A 66 1.82 6.62 18.44
C GLN A 66 0.65 7.58 18.18
N THR A 67 -0.32 7.22 17.36
CA THR A 67 -1.45 8.09 17.02
C THR A 67 -2.16 8.67 18.23
N ALA A 68 -2.28 7.91 19.32
CA ALA A 68 -2.89 8.38 20.56
C ALA A 68 -2.10 9.54 21.18
N SER A 69 -0.77 9.48 21.21
CA SER A 69 0.09 10.56 21.74
C SER A 69 0.11 11.78 20.83
N LEU A 70 0.06 11.60 19.52
CA LEU A 70 -0.02 12.69 18.54
C LEU A 70 -1.34 13.46 18.65
N LYS A 71 -2.47 12.76 18.86
CA LYS A 71 -3.79 13.37 19.10
C LYS A 71 -3.83 14.25 20.36
N SER A 72 -3.03 13.95 21.36
CA SER A 72 -3.00 14.72 22.63
C SER A 72 -2.23 16.03 22.55
N LEU A 73 -1.48 16.26 21.45
CA LEU A 73 -0.75 17.51 21.25
C LEU A 73 -1.73 18.67 20.99
N GLN A 74 -1.58 19.74 21.75
CA GLN A 74 -2.42 20.94 21.64
C GLN A 74 -1.67 22.08 20.96
N GLY A 75 -2.42 22.95 20.30
CA GLY A 75 -1.88 24.18 19.72
C GLY A 75 -1.15 23.97 18.39
N ILE A 76 -1.23 22.79 17.78
CA ILE A 76 -0.63 22.53 16.48
C ILE A 76 -1.44 23.26 15.40
N SER A 77 -0.76 24.14 14.66
CA SER A 77 -1.32 24.86 13.51
C SER A 77 -0.79 24.36 12.17
N THR A 78 0.35 23.68 12.17
CA THR A 78 0.93 23.13 10.95
C THR A 78 1.45 21.73 11.23
N TRP A 79 1.07 20.79 10.38
CA TRP A 79 1.61 19.43 10.38
C TRP A 79 2.41 19.20 9.11
N VAL A 80 3.66 18.82 9.24
CA VAL A 80 4.54 18.41 8.14
C VAL A 80 4.77 16.91 8.26
N LEU A 81 4.40 16.16 7.25
CA LEU A 81 4.71 14.74 7.10
C LEU A 81 5.75 14.58 6.01
N ASP A 82 6.97 14.29 6.42
CA ASP A 82 8.09 14.03 5.52
C ASP A 82 8.19 12.54 5.21
N GLU A 83 8.58 12.19 3.99
CA GLU A 83 8.51 10.83 3.44
C GLU A 83 7.08 10.27 3.59
N ALA A 84 6.09 11.08 3.16
CA ALA A 84 4.68 10.76 3.36
C ALA A 84 4.24 9.47 2.65
N GLU A 85 5.00 9.02 1.65
CA GLU A 85 4.81 7.74 0.97
C GLU A 85 5.01 6.52 1.88
N GLU A 86 5.71 6.65 3.01
CA GLU A 86 5.86 5.57 3.98
C GLU A 86 4.59 5.33 4.81
N LEU A 87 3.70 6.31 4.88
CA LEU A 87 2.41 6.19 5.57
C LEU A 87 1.37 5.53 4.65
N ILE A 88 1.28 4.21 4.69
CA ILE A 88 0.36 3.42 3.85
C ILE A 88 -1.10 3.53 4.32
N ASP A 89 -1.32 3.68 5.63
CA ASP A 89 -2.66 3.71 6.23
C ASP A 89 -3.26 5.12 6.23
N GLU A 90 -4.26 5.35 5.37
CA GLU A 90 -5.00 6.60 5.28
C GLU A 90 -5.75 6.94 6.58
N ASN A 91 -6.26 5.95 7.32
CA ASN A 91 -6.96 6.20 8.58
C ASN A 91 -6.04 6.82 9.64
N THR A 92 -4.77 6.44 9.63
CA THR A 92 -3.75 7.07 10.48
C THR A 92 -3.55 8.53 10.09
N PHE A 93 -3.52 8.85 8.80
CA PHE A 93 -3.47 10.23 8.32
C PHE A 93 -4.70 11.03 8.80
N ASP A 94 -5.90 10.55 8.54
CA ASP A 94 -7.15 11.22 8.94
C ASP A 94 -7.23 11.47 10.45
N THR A 95 -6.73 10.52 11.22
CA THR A 95 -6.67 10.61 12.67
C THR A 95 -5.81 11.77 13.18
N ILE A 96 -4.67 12.02 12.52
CA ILE A 96 -3.77 13.13 12.88
C ILE A 96 -4.30 14.44 12.30
N ASP A 97 -4.77 14.44 11.05
CA ASP A 97 -5.37 15.57 10.35
C ASP A 97 -6.48 16.22 11.20
N LEU A 98 -7.43 15.43 11.70
CA LEU A 98 -8.50 15.89 12.57
C LEU A 98 -8.00 16.52 13.90
N SER A 99 -6.74 16.34 14.25
CA SER A 99 -6.12 16.94 15.44
C SER A 99 -5.51 18.31 15.15
N ILE A 100 -5.30 18.69 13.91
CA ILE A 100 -4.74 19.98 13.47
C ILE A 100 -5.88 20.99 13.36
N ARG A 101 -6.20 21.62 14.50
CA ARG A 101 -7.39 22.47 14.63
C ARG A 101 -7.18 23.68 15.56
N GLU A 102 -6.03 24.32 15.50
CA GLU A 102 -5.75 25.48 16.33
C GLU A 102 -6.66 26.66 15.93
N LYS A 103 -7.25 27.29 16.92
CA LYS A 103 -8.22 28.39 16.72
C LYS A 103 -7.50 29.73 16.46
N GLY A 104 -8.01 30.47 15.47
CA GLY A 104 -7.54 31.83 15.16
C GLY A 104 -6.27 31.90 14.32
N VAL A 105 -5.85 30.78 13.75
CA VAL A 105 -4.74 30.68 12.79
C VAL A 105 -5.16 29.82 11.59
N GLN A 106 -4.46 29.96 10.48
CA GLN A 106 -4.64 29.06 9.34
C GLN A 106 -3.95 27.74 9.65
N ASN A 107 -4.74 26.66 9.73
CA ASN A 107 -4.23 25.31 9.86
C ASN A 107 -3.72 24.81 8.51
N ARG A 108 -2.58 24.10 8.49
CA ARG A 108 -1.93 23.58 7.28
C ARG A 108 -1.43 22.18 7.47
N ILE A 109 -1.50 21.39 6.40
CA ILE A 109 -0.85 20.10 6.29
C ILE A 109 0.07 20.13 5.09
N VAL A 110 1.32 19.72 5.27
CA VAL A 110 2.33 19.64 4.23
C VAL A 110 2.78 18.20 4.10
N LEU A 111 2.56 17.61 2.93
CA LEU A 111 3.04 16.27 2.58
C LEU A 111 4.26 16.42 1.68
N ILE A 112 5.39 15.87 2.11
CA ILE A 112 6.64 15.82 1.34
C ILE A 112 6.87 14.35 1.00
N LEU A 113 6.92 14.01 -0.29
CA LEU A 113 6.99 12.61 -0.72
C LEU A 113 7.75 12.42 -2.03
N ASN A 114 8.29 11.23 -2.18
CA ASN A 114 8.67 10.69 -3.47
C ASN A 114 7.53 9.79 -3.97
N PRO A 115 6.95 10.05 -5.16
CA PRO A 115 5.84 9.25 -5.65
C PRO A 115 6.14 7.74 -5.67
N THR A 116 5.15 6.93 -5.31
CA THR A 116 5.21 5.46 -5.38
C THR A 116 4.30 4.95 -6.49
N THR A 117 3.28 4.14 -6.17
CA THR A 117 2.30 3.69 -7.14
C THR A 117 1.01 4.50 -7.06
N LYS A 118 0.26 4.56 -8.14
CA LYS A 118 -1.07 5.21 -8.20
C LYS A 118 -2.10 4.55 -7.27
N GLU A 119 -1.79 3.38 -6.70
CA GLU A 119 -2.62 2.74 -5.69
C GLU A 119 -2.45 3.32 -4.28
N HIS A 120 -1.44 4.14 -4.06
CA HIS A 120 -1.24 4.81 -2.79
C HIS A 120 -2.38 5.81 -2.53
N TRP A 121 -2.88 5.87 -1.28
CA TRP A 121 -4.01 6.74 -0.89
C TRP A 121 -3.76 8.22 -1.21
N ILE A 122 -2.51 8.70 -1.12
CA ILE A 122 -2.15 10.10 -1.48
C ILE A 122 -2.49 10.37 -2.94
N TYR A 123 -2.15 9.44 -3.86
CA TYR A 123 -2.49 9.61 -5.27
C TYR A 123 -4.02 9.60 -5.47
N LYS A 124 -4.71 8.61 -4.87
CA LYS A 124 -6.17 8.48 -4.97
C LYS A 124 -6.90 9.73 -4.48
N ARG A 125 -6.51 10.22 -3.31
CA ARG A 125 -7.17 11.36 -2.64
C ARG A 125 -6.84 12.70 -3.26
N PHE A 126 -5.57 12.96 -3.52
CA PHE A 126 -5.11 14.29 -3.91
C PHE A 126 -4.93 14.46 -5.42
N PHE A 127 -4.75 13.40 -6.20
CA PHE A 127 -4.60 13.50 -7.65
C PHE A 127 -5.83 12.95 -8.39
N GLU A 128 -6.13 11.67 -8.25
CA GLU A 128 -7.19 11.00 -9.00
C GLU A 128 -8.58 11.60 -8.69
N ALA A 129 -8.98 11.65 -7.41
CA ALA A 129 -10.29 12.17 -6.98
C ALA A 129 -10.50 13.64 -7.34
N ARG A 130 -9.41 14.42 -7.50
CA ARG A 130 -9.44 15.84 -7.83
C ARG A 130 -9.20 16.12 -9.33
N GLY A 131 -8.96 15.09 -10.13
CA GLY A 131 -8.66 15.20 -11.55
C GLY A 131 -7.39 16.00 -11.85
N VAL A 132 -6.36 15.86 -10.99
CA VAL A 132 -5.08 16.56 -11.12
C VAL A 132 -4.03 15.63 -11.71
N SER A 133 -3.27 16.12 -12.69
CA SER A 133 -2.16 15.34 -13.26
C SER A 133 -0.96 15.24 -12.30
N SER A 134 -0.15 14.19 -12.46
CA SER A 134 1.01 13.90 -11.59
C SER A 134 2.06 15.01 -11.53
N GLU A 135 2.17 15.80 -12.60
CA GLU A 135 3.19 16.84 -12.75
C GLU A 135 2.64 18.25 -12.56
N PHE A 136 1.41 18.35 -12.04
CA PHE A 136 0.75 19.63 -11.86
C PHE A 136 1.46 20.49 -10.81
N ASN A 137 1.70 21.75 -11.16
CA ASN A 137 2.17 22.80 -10.25
C ASN A 137 1.10 23.89 -10.18
N GLY A 138 0.59 24.18 -9.00
CA GLY A 138 -0.45 25.20 -8.81
C GLY A 138 -1.41 24.86 -7.69
N ILE A 139 -2.50 25.62 -7.64
CA ILE A 139 -3.56 25.44 -6.62
C ILE A 139 -4.80 24.85 -7.30
N LYS A 140 -5.31 23.79 -6.71
CA LYS A 140 -6.60 23.21 -7.04
C LYS A 140 -7.41 23.06 -5.75
N ASP A 141 -8.56 23.75 -5.71
CA ASP A 141 -9.42 23.87 -4.54
C ASP A 141 -8.64 24.35 -3.28
N ASP A 142 -8.51 23.53 -2.27
CA ASP A 142 -7.78 23.79 -1.00
C ASP A 142 -6.35 23.22 -0.98
N VAL A 143 -5.88 22.65 -2.09
CA VAL A 143 -4.55 22.00 -2.17
C VAL A 143 -3.62 22.76 -3.09
N CYS A 144 -2.42 23.04 -2.58
CA CYS A 144 -1.30 23.54 -3.36
C CYS A 144 -0.38 22.38 -3.73
N TYR A 145 -0.14 22.19 -5.01
CA TYR A 145 0.75 21.15 -5.57
C TYR A 145 2.06 21.80 -5.98
N ILE A 146 3.14 21.22 -5.51
CA ILE A 146 4.51 21.62 -5.86
C ILE A 146 5.24 20.39 -6.34
N HIS A 147 5.41 20.27 -7.65
CA HIS A 147 6.23 19.22 -8.25
C HIS A 147 7.61 19.80 -8.56
N SER A 148 8.65 19.22 -7.99
CA SER A 148 10.03 19.62 -8.21
C SER A 148 10.90 18.43 -8.59
N THR A 149 11.92 18.70 -9.39
CA THR A 149 12.87 17.70 -9.90
C THR A 149 14.30 18.21 -9.76
N TYR A 150 15.27 17.38 -10.12
CA TYR A 150 16.67 17.83 -10.17
C TYR A 150 16.90 19.01 -11.11
N LEU A 151 16.01 19.22 -12.09
CA LEU A 151 16.13 20.35 -13.04
C LEU A 151 15.97 21.70 -12.36
N ASP A 152 15.16 21.76 -11.31
CA ASP A 152 14.90 22.98 -10.53
C ASP A 152 16.10 23.39 -9.65
N ASN A 153 17.01 22.45 -9.39
CA ASN A 153 18.20 22.68 -8.56
C ASN A 153 19.51 22.24 -9.25
N LYS A 154 19.50 22.13 -10.57
CA LYS A 154 20.60 21.58 -11.35
C LYS A 154 21.95 22.29 -11.12
N GLN A 155 21.93 23.60 -10.91
CA GLN A 155 23.13 24.40 -10.66
C GLN A 155 23.90 24.03 -9.40
N ASN A 156 23.22 23.42 -8.42
CA ASN A 156 23.80 23.01 -7.15
C ASN A 156 24.23 21.53 -7.14
N LEU A 157 24.06 20.82 -8.26
CA LEU A 157 24.41 19.41 -8.37
C LEU A 157 25.79 19.23 -9.00
N ASN A 158 26.56 18.29 -8.48
CA ASN A 158 27.89 18.00 -9.04
C ASN A 158 27.80 17.25 -10.38
N GLU A 159 28.81 17.41 -11.21
CA GLU A 159 28.84 16.83 -12.56
C GLU A 159 28.75 15.30 -12.57
N SER A 160 29.36 14.62 -11.59
CA SER A 160 29.29 13.15 -11.50
C SER A 160 27.86 12.65 -11.25
N PHE A 161 27.08 13.40 -10.48
CA PHE A 161 25.67 13.09 -10.24
C PHE A 161 24.82 13.32 -11.51
N LEU A 162 25.04 14.44 -12.19
CA LEU A 162 24.38 14.74 -13.46
C LEU A 162 24.69 13.68 -14.54
N GLN A 163 25.94 13.19 -14.58
CA GLN A 163 26.32 12.12 -15.50
C GLN A 163 25.60 10.79 -15.18
N ARG A 164 25.44 10.45 -13.88
CA ARG A 164 24.62 9.29 -13.47
C ARG A 164 23.16 9.42 -13.91
N ILE A 165 22.57 10.62 -13.76
CA ILE A 165 21.20 10.89 -14.24
C ILE A 165 21.09 10.64 -15.75
N LYS A 166 22.04 11.14 -16.57
CA LYS A 166 22.07 10.90 -18.01
C LYS A 166 22.15 9.41 -18.34
N THR A 167 22.99 8.67 -17.63
CA THR A 167 23.10 7.21 -17.80
C THR A 167 21.78 6.49 -17.46
N ILE A 168 21.08 6.90 -16.41
CA ILE A 168 19.76 6.35 -16.07
C ILE A 168 18.75 6.67 -17.18
N GLN A 169 18.73 7.89 -17.67
CA GLN A 169 17.85 8.32 -18.75
C GLN A 169 18.01 7.50 -20.03
N GLN A 170 19.28 7.22 -20.40
CA GLN A 170 19.60 6.43 -21.61
C GLN A 170 19.26 4.95 -21.47
N ASN A 171 19.51 4.37 -20.30
CA ASN A 171 19.43 2.93 -20.10
C ASN A 171 18.06 2.46 -19.55
N ASN A 172 17.33 3.33 -18.84
CA ASN A 172 16.06 2.98 -18.21
C ASN A 172 15.14 4.20 -18.05
N ILE A 173 14.42 4.49 -19.12
CA ILE A 173 13.50 5.63 -19.17
C ILE A 173 12.38 5.55 -18.10
N LYS A 174 11.89 4.35 -17.76
CA LYS A 174 10.87 4.16 -16.70
C LYS A 174 11.44 4.58 -15.35
N LYS A 175 12.64 4.14 -15.01
CA LYS A 175 13.34 4.53 -13.79
C LYS A 175 13.63 6.02 -13.77
N TYR A 176 14.04 6.61 -14.88
CA TYR A 176 14.26 8.05 -15.01
C TYR A 176 12.98 8.83 -14.72
N ASN A 177 11.87 8.48 -15.37
CA ASN A 177 10.59 9.16 -15.17
C ASN A 177 10.10 9.04 -13.72
N HIS A 178 10.26 7.87 -13.09
CA HIS A 178 9.84 7.65 -11.72
C HIS A 178 10.79 8.29 -10.69
N LYS A 179 12.05 7.82 -10.63
CA LYS A 179 12.98 8.19 -9.54
C LYS A 179 13.62 9.57 -9.71
N ILE A 180 13.73 10.06 -10.95
CA ILE A 180 14.45 11.32 -11.24
C ILE A 180 13.46 12.46 -11.51
N LEU A 181 12.37 12.17 -12.20
CA LEU A 181 11.33 13.18 -12.50
C LEU A 181 10.12 13.10 -11.57
N GLY A 182 10.11 12.21 -10.57
CA GLY A 182 9.03 12.14 -9.57
C GLY A 182 7.68 11.70 -10.15
N GLY A 183 7.68 10.80 -11.14
CA GLY A 183 6.45 10.28 -11.72
C GLY A 183 5.85 9.13 -10.89
N TRP A 184 4.53 9.07 -10.79
CA TRP A 184 3.81 7.95 -10.18
C TRP A 184 3.86 6.71 -11.07
N LEU A 185 3.98 5.53 -10.46
CA LEU A 185 3.98 4.24 -11.17
C LEU A 185 2.58 3.65 -11.26
N ASP A 186 2.28 3.03 -12.41
CA ASP A 186 1.08 2.20 -12.56
C ASP A 186 1.25 0.83 -11.88
N LYS A 187 2.50 0.38 -11.71
CA LYS A 187 2.88 -0.92 -11.16
C LYS A 187 4.13 -0.77 -10.31
N ALA A 188 4.18 -1.42 -9.15
CA ALA A 188 5.35 -1.40 -8.27
C ALA A 188 6.59 -2.02 -8.94
N GLU A 189 7.78 -1.58 -8.54
CA GLU A 189 9.04 -2.20 -8.97
C GLU A 189 9.25 -3.52 -8.20
N GLY A 190 9.65 -4.58 -8.92
CA GLY A 190 9.95 -5.88 -8.30
C GLY A 190 8.70 -6.66 -7.90
N VAL A 191 7.60 -6.53 -8.66
CA VAL A 191 6.40 -7.34 -8.45
C VAL A 191 6.69 -8.81 -8.64
N VAL A 192 5.99 -9.63 -7.89
CA VAL A 192 6.11 -11.09 -7.91
C VAL A 192 5.54 -11.69 -9.21
N PHE A 193 4.44 -11.13 -9.70
CA PHE A 193 3.76 -11.62 -10.89
C PHE A 193 3.90 -10.64 -12.06
N GLU A 194 4.63 -11.03 -13.10
CA GLU A 194 4.81 -10.23 -14.31
C GLU A 194 3.99 -10.77 -15.48
N ASN A 195 3.73 -12.09 -15.51
CA ASN A 195 3.04 -12.77 -16.61
C ASN A 195 1.53 -12.82 -16.39
N TRP A 196 0.84 -11.68 -16.53
CA TRP A 196 -0.60 -11.61 -16.46
C TRP A 196 -1.20 -10.56 -17.40
N ASN A 197 -2.45 -10.75 -17.80
CA ASN A 197 -3.19 -9.87 -18.69
C ASN A 197 -4.64 -9.73 -18.25
N ILE A 198 -5.25 -8.59 -18.58
CA ILE A 198 -6.70 -8.40 -18.46
C ILE A 198 -7.37 -9.13 -19.64
N GLY A 199 -8.38 -9.96 -19.35
CA GLY A 199 -9.11 -10.71 -20.36
C GLY A 199 -10.50 -11.11 -19.89
N ASN A 200 -11.27 -11.72 -20.77
CA ASN A 200 -12.57 -12.25 -20.40
C ASN A 200 -12.41 -13.55 -19.60
N PHE A 201 -13.16 -13.66 -18.50
CA PHE A 201 -13.29 -14.92 -17.79
C PHE A 201 -14.18 -15.86 -18.61
N ASN A 202 -13.55 -16.63 -19.48
CA ASN A 202 -14.23 -17.65 -20.29
C ASN A 202 -13.50 -18.99 -20.14
N PRO A 203 -13.93 -19.83 -19.18
CA PRO A 203 -13.26 -21.09 -18.90
C PRO A 203 -13.41 -22.16 -20.00
N ASN A 204 -14.22 -21.93 -21.05
CA ASN A 204 -14.36 -22.82 -22.23
C ASN A 204 -14.47 -24.30 -21.89
N GLY A 205 -15.34 -24.68 -20.95
CA GLY A 205 -15.54 -26.07 -20.53
C GLY A 205 -14.49 -26.57 -19.49
N LEU A 206 -13.60 -25.73 -19.02
CA LEU A 206 -12.74 -26.05 -17.87
C LEU A 206 -13.56 -26.10 -16.58
N GLN A 207 -13.18 -27.00 -15.70
CA GLN A 207 -13.76 -27.04 -14.35
C GLN A 207 -13.38 -25.79 -13.60
N THR A 208 -14.36 -25.09 -13.00
CA THR A 208 -14.15 -23.95 -12.12
C THR A 208 -14.26 -24.36 -10.65
N SER A 209 -13.53 -23.69 -9.81
CA SER A 209 -13.64 -23.72 -8.35
C SER A 209 -13.25 -22.37 -7.79
N CYS A 210 -13.51 -22.11 -6.51
CA CYS A 210 -13.14 -20.84 -5.90
C CYS A 210 -12.02 -21.03 -4.88
N GLY A 211 -11.14 -20.05 -4.78
CA GLY A 211 -10.24 -19.88 -3.65
C GLY A 211 -10.82 -18.87 -2.67
N MET A 212 -10.64 -19.08 -1.38
CA MET A 212 -11.10 -18.19 -0.33
C MET A 212 -10.01 -17.93 0.69
N ASP A 213 -9.81 -16.66 1.00
CA ASP A 213 -9.01 -16.20 2.12
C ASP A 213 -9.89 -15.44 3.10
N PHE A 214 -9.77 -15.76 4.40
CA PHE A 214 -10.61 -15.17 5.43
C PHE A 214 -9.94 -13.95 6.02
N GLY A 215 -10.65 -12.82 5.98
CA GLY A 215 -10.22 -11.60 6.62
C GLY A 215 -10.36 -11.63 8.14
N PHE A 216 -9.41 -11.01 8.83
CA PHE A 216 -9.52 -10.80 10.27
C PHE A 216 -9.46 -9.30 10.57
N SER A 217 -10.48 -8.78 11.28
CA SER A 217 -10.58 -7.38 11.72
C SER A 217 -10.59 -6.37 10.57
N VAL A 218 -9.42 -5.97 10.07
CA VAL A 218 -9.24 -4.96 9.01
C VAL A 218 -9.00 -5.56 7.64
N ASP A 219 -8.70 -6.86 7.57
CA ASP A 219 -8.41 -7.55 6.33
C ASP A 219 -9.70 -7.99 5.61
N PRO A 220 -9.71 -8.04 4.28
CA PRO A 220 -10.90 -8.44 3.54
C PRO A 220 -11.08 -9.95 3.49
N ASP A 221 -12.33 -10.41 3.61
CA ASP A 221 -12.72 -11.73 3.09
C ASP A 221 -12.65 -11.70 1.58
N THR A 222 -11.98 -12.67 0.96
CA THR A 222 -11.83 -12.75 -0.49
C THR A 222 -12.40 -14.05 -1.03
N LEU A 223 -13.08 -13.97 -2.18
CA LEU A 223 -13.57 -15.14 -2.92
C LEU A 223 -13.26 -14.95 -4.40
N ILE A 224 -12.38 -15.81 -4.93
CA ILE A 224 -11.88 -15.72 -6.30
C ILE A 224 -12.23 -17.00 -7.05
N GLU A 225 -12.96 -16.87 -8.15
CA GLU A 225 -13.22 -17.99 -9.06
C GLU A 225 -12.01 -18.23 -9.96
N VAL A 226 -11.60 -19.48 -10.04
CA VAL A 226 -10.38 -19.93 -10.71
C VAL A 226 -10.70 -21.07 -11.67
N ALA A 227 -10.19 -20.97 -12.91
CA ALA A 227 -10.16 -22.08 -13.86
C ALA A 227 -8.73 -22.27 -14.37
N ILE A 228 -8.24 -23.53 -14.37
CA ILE A 228 -6.86 -23.85 -14.70
C ILE A 228 -6.80 -24.66 -16.01
N ASP A 229 -6.23 -24.05 -17.05
CA ASP A 229 -5.90 -24.75 -18.29
C ASP A 229 -4.45 -25.25 -18.21
N LYS A 230 -4.29 -26.52 -17.81
CA LYS A 230 -2.96 -27.14 -17.67
C LYS A 230 -2.25 -27.31 -19.01
N THR A 231 -3.00 -27.41 -20.11
CA THR A 231 -2.46 -27.61 -21.46
C THR A 231 -1.89 -26.31 -22.02
N LYS A 232 -2.65 -25.22 -21.89
CA LYS A 232 -2.25 -23.89 -22.37
C LYS A 232 -1.44 -23.10 -21.35
N LYS A 233 -1.22 -23.64 -20.16
CA LYS A 233 -0.54 -22.95 -19.06
C LYS A 233 -1.19 -21.61 -18.73
N LYS A 234 -2.52 -21.58 -18.57
CA LYS A 234 -3.29 -20.38 -18.23
C LYS A 234 -4.15 -20.60 -16.98
N ILE A 235 -4.24 -19.58 -16.16
CA ILE A 235 -5.14 -19.51 -15.01
C ILE A 235 -6.08 -18.32 -15.23
N TYR A 236 -7.36 -18.59 -15.31
CA TYR A 236 -8.40 -17.58 -15.45
C TYR A 236 -8.93 -17.21 -14.08
N LEU A 237 -9.02 -15.90 -13.79
CA LEU A 237 -9.33 -15.36 -12.48
C LEU A 237 -10.49 -14.37 -12.55
N LYS A 238 -11.47 -14.54 -11.64
CA LYS A 238 -12.59 -13.62 -11.47
C LYS A 238 -12.91 -13.41 -10.00
N GLU A 239 -12.91 -12.16 -9.58
CA GLU A 239 -13.25 -11.73 -8.23
C GLU A 239 -14.75 -11.74 -8.01
N HIS A 240 -15.20 -12.34 -6.91
CA HIS A 240 -16.59 -12.33 -6.46
C HIS A 240 -16.78 -11.57 -5.16
N ILE A 241 -15.84 -11.70 -4.23
CA ILE A 241 -15.85 -11.01 -2.94
C ILE A 241 -14.43 -10.46 -2.68
N TYR A 242 -14.38 -9.20 -2.24
CA TYR A 242 -13.23 -8.57 -1.62
C TYR A 242 -13.78 -7.50 -0.66
N ARG A 243 -14.05 -7.90 0.59
CA ARG A 243 -14.78 -7.05 1.51
C ARG A 243 -14.43 -7.32 2.97
N ASN A 244 -14.24 -6.25 3.74
CA ASN A 244 -13.93 -6.31 5.17
C ASN A 244 -15.19 -6.41 6.02
N GLY A 245 -15.03 -6.98 7.22
CA GLY A 245 -16.01 -6.91 8.30
C GLY A 245 -17.30 -7.68 8.08
N LEU A 246 -17.29 -8.75 7.26
CA LEU A 246 -18.42 -9.63 7.09
C LEU A 246 -18.58 -10.57 8.30
N LYS A 247 -19.81 -10.72 8.78
CA LYS A 247 -20.14 -11.76 9.78
C LYS A 247 -20.30 -13.11 9.07
N SER A 248 -20.02 -14.24 9.74
CA SER A 248 -20.07 -15.58 9.16
C SER A 248 -21.36 -15.87 8.39
N HIS A 249 -22.53 -15.48 8.92
CA HIS A 249 -23.82 -15.71 8.26
C HIS A 249 -24.04 -14.82 7.04
N GLU A 250 -23.51 -13.58 7.04
CA GLU A 250 -23.56 -12.66 5.90
C GLU A 250 -22.65 -13.19 4.80
N LEU A 251 -21.43 -13.62 5.15
CA LEU A 251 -20.48 -14.23 4.24
C LEU A 251 -21.07 -15.47 3.58
N ALA A 252 -21.66 -16.40 4.36
CA ALA A 252 -22.30 -17.60 3.85
C ALA A 252 -23.38 -17.27 2.82
N LYS A 253 -24.26 -16.32 3.13
CA LYS A 253 -25.33 -15.89 2.22
C LYS A 253 -24.76 -15.34 0.90
N ILE A 254 -23.80 -14.42 0.99
CA ILE A 254 -23.17 -13.80 -0.19
C ILE A 254 -22.48 -14.87 -1.04
N VAL A 255 -21.77 -15.82 -0.42
CA VAL A 255 -21.09 -16.92 -1.10
C VAL A 255 -22.09 -17.79 -1.88
N VAL A 256 -23.17 -18.22 -1.23
CA VAL A 256 -24.21 -19.02 -1.88
C VAL A 256 -24.87 -18.28 -3.05
N ASP A 257 -25.15 -16.98 -2.86
CA ASP A 257 -25.75 -16.15 -3.91
C ASP A 257 -24.82 -15.95 -5.12
N LYS A 258 -23.49 -15.87 -4.90
CA LYS A 258 -22.50 -15.58 -5.94
C LYS A 258 -22.05 -16.83 -6.72
N VAL A 259 -21.79 -17.94 -6.03
CA VAL A 259 -21.15 -19.12 -6.62
C VAL A 259 -21.93 -20.42 -6.41
N GLY A 260 -23.05 -20.39 -5.70
CA GLY A 260 -23.94 -21.54 -5.50
C GLY A 260 -23.25 -22.73 -4.83
N LYS A 261 -23.18 -23.86 -5.52
CA LYS A 261 -22.58 -25.11 -5.06
C LYS A 261 -21.14 -25.32 -5.57
N THR A 262 -20.55 -24.30 -6.18
CA THR A 262 -19.15 -24.37 -6.66
C THR A 262 -18.23 -24.72 -5.49
N LEU A 263 -17.28 -25.63 -5.73
CA LEU A 263 -16.28 -26.01 -4.72
C LEU A 263 -15.41 -24.81 -4.34
N ILE A 264 -15.30 -24.58 -3.05
CA ILE A 264 -14.44 -23.52 -2.48
C ILE A 264 -13.28 -24.17 -1.73
N ILE A 265 -12.08 -23.67 -1.98
CA ILE A 265 -10.86 -24.08 -1.30
C ILE A 265 -10.42 -22.93 -0.40
N ALA A 266 -10.32 -23.17 0.91
CA ALA A 266 -9.92 -22.18 1.89
C ALA A 266 -8.74 -22.65 2.72
N ASP A 267 -8.04 -21.70 3.37
CA ASP A 267 -7.00 -22.02 4.35
C ASP A 267 -7.58 -22.83 5.53
N SER A 268 -6.83 -23.81 5.97
CA SER A 268 -7.16 -24.62 7.14
C SER A 268 -6.99 -23.90 8.49
N ALA A 269 -6.51 -22.66 8.52
CA ALA A 269 -6.27 -21.91 9.74
C ALA A 269 -7.55 -21.56 10.52
N GLU A 270 -8.71 -21.44 9.81
CA GLU A 270 -10.00 -21.07 10.39
C GLU A 270 -11.02 -22.23 10.38
N PRO A 271 -10.79 -23.35 11.10
CA PRO A 271 -11.62 -24.54 11.00
C PRO A 271 -13.05 -24.32 11.49
N ARG A 272 -13.27 -23.42 12.46
CA ARG A 272 -14.61 -23.09 12.98
C ARG A 272 -15.44 -22.37 11.92
N LEU A 273 -14.85 -21.38 11.26
CA LEU A 273 -15.54 -20.61 10.21
C LEU A 273 -15.86 -21.50 9.01
N ILE A 274 -14.95 -22.39 8.63
CA ILE A 274 -15.20 -23.38 7.57
C ILE A 274 -16.40 -24.28 7.93
N GLU A 275 -16.52 -24.73 9.16
CA GLU A 275 -17.62 -25.57 9.61
C GLU A 275 -18.94 -24.78 9.65
N ASP A 276 -18.95 -23.55 10.10
CA ASP A 276 -20.13 -22.67 10.07
C ASP A 276 -20.63 -22.42 8.65
N LEU A 277 -19.70 -22.22 7.70
CA LEU A 277 -20.03 -22.08 6.28
C LEU A 277 -20.60 -23.38 5.68
N ARG A 278 -20.07 -24.55 6.04
CA ARG A 278 -20.62 -25.85 5.63
C ARG A 278 -22.04 -26.06 6.14
N HIS A 279 -22.29 -25.77 7.41
CA HIS A 279 -23.64 -25.86 7.99
C HIS A 279 -24.63 -24.89 7.31
N SER A 280 -24.12 -23.78 6.80
CA SER A 280 -24.89 -22.81 6.00
C SER A 280 -25.06 -23.24 4.52
N GLY A 281 -24.60 -24.42 4.14
CA GLY A 281 -24.79 -25.00 2.82
C GLY A 281 -23.73 -24.62 1.78
N VAL A 282 -22.61 -24.05 2.19
CA VAL A 282 -21.46 -23.74 1.33
C VAL A 282 -20.63 -25.01 1.09
N ASN A 283 -20.28 -25.27 -0.16
CA ASN A 283 -19.41 -26.40 -0.52
C ASN A 283 -17.95 -25.98 -0.38
N ILE A 284 -17.39 -26.10 0.81
CA ILE A 284 -16.05 -25.61 1.15
C ILE A 284 -15.15 -26.71 1.71
N GLN A 285 -13.91 -26.73 1.26
CA GLN A 285 -12.85 -27.62 1.73
C GLN A 285 -11.65 -26.84 2.25
N ALA A 286 -11.12 -27.29 3.37
CA ALA A 286 -9.85 -26.80 3.88
C ALA A 286 -8.67 -27.40 3.09
N VAL A 287 -7.68 -26.58 2.75
CA VAL A 287 -6.42 -27.04 2.21
C VAL A 287 -5.30 -26.74 3.19
N LYS A 288 -4.39 -27.71 3.38
CA LYS A 288 -3.15 -27.44 4.12
C LYS A 288 -2.28 -26.57 3.22
N LYS A 289 -2.09 -25.31 3.62
CA LYS A 289 -1.22 -24.41 2.88
C LYS A 289 0.22 -24.92 2.89
N GLY A 290 0.80 -25.07 1.71
CA GLY A 290 2.24 -25.20 1.54
C GLY A 290 2.97 -23.90 1.91
N THR A 291 4.26 -23.83 1.63
CA THR A 291 4.99 -22.57 1.74
C THR A 291 4.45 -21.55 0.75
N ILE A 292 4.49 -20.27 1.09
CA ILE A 292 4.09 -19.17 0.18
C ILE A 292 4.89 -19.29 -1.12
N GLU A 293 6.20 -19.52 -1.00
CA GLU A 293 7.12 -19.69 -2.13
C GLU A 293 6.65 -20.79 -3.11
N SER A 294 6.28 -21.97 -2.59
CA SER A 294 5.83 -23.08 -3.45
C SER A 294 4.59 -22.71 -4.25
N GLY A 295 3.61 -22.08 -3.60
CA GLY A 295 2.37 -21.67 -4.29
C GLY A 295 2.59 -20.55 -5.29
N VAL A 296 3.41 -19.55 -4.94
CA VAL A 296 3.80 -18.46 -5.86
C VAL A 296 4.51 -19.02 -7.08
N THR A 297 5.48 -19.91 -6.90
CA THR A 297 6.20 -20.55 -8.03
C THR A 297 5.25 -21.30 -8.95
N ARG A 298 4.27 -22.03 -8.38
CA ARG A 298 3.23 -22.72 -9.19
C ARG A 298 2.39 -21.75 -10.02
N MET A 299 2.02 -20.59 -9.44
CA MET A 299 1.28 -19.58 -10.18
C MET A 299 2.13 -18.90 -11.25
N GLN A 300 3.41 -18.68 -11.02
CA GLN A 300 4.35 -18.11 -11.99
C GLN A 300 4.60 -18.99 -13.22
N ASP A 301 4.39 -20.31 -13.10
CA ASP A 301 4.47 -21.26 -14.22
C ASP A 301 3.33 -21.08 -15.25
N TYR A 302 2.35 -20.21 -14.96
CA TYR A 302 1.16 -19.97 -15.77
C TYR A 302 1.03 -18.49 -16.14
N GLU A 303 0.36 -18.21 -17.26
CA GLU A 303 -0.15 -16.88 -17.57
C GLU A 303 -1.46 -16.66 -16.83
N LEU A 304 -1.57 -15.59 -16.04
CA LEU A 304 -2.79 -15.25 -15.32
C LEU A 304 -3.68 -14.35 -16.19
N ILE A 305 -4.90 -14.78 -16.43
CA ILE A 305 -5.91 -14.01 -17.20
C ILE A 305 -6.94 -13.49 -16.21
N VAL A 306 -6.93 -12.20 -15.97
CA VAL A 306 -7.74 -11.54 -14.94
C VAL A 306 -8.93 -10.85 -15.59
N SER A 307 -10.14 -11.15 -15.11
CA SER A 307 -11.35 -10.45 -15.57
C SER A 307 -11.26 -8.94 -15.27
N SER A 308 -11.66 -8.10 -16.22
CA SER A 308 -11.58 -6.64 -16.09
C SER A 308 -12.37 -6.06 -14.89
N CYS A 309 -13.38 -6.76 -14.40
CA CYS A 309 -14.13 -6.37 -13.20
C CYS A 309 -13.43 -6.74 -11.87
N SER A 310 -12.32 -7.48 -11.92
CA SER A 310 -11.57 -7.97 -10.75
C SER A 310 -10.52 -6.94 -10.30
N VAL A 311 -10.99 -5.78 -9.88
CA VAL A 311 -10.14 -4.60 -9.61
C VAL A 311 -9.15 -4.83 -8.47
N ASN A 312 -9.52 -5.63 -7.46
CA ASN A 312 -8.61 -5.90 -6.34
C ASN A 312 -7.56 -6.94 -6.70
N ILE A 313 -7.85 -7.95 -7.52
CA ILE A 313 -6.82 -8.85 -8.08
C ILE A 313 -5.80 -8.04 -8.87
N ILE A 314 -6.26 -7.14 -9.76
CA ILE A 314 -5.39 -6.28 -10.57
C ILE A 314 -4.51 -5.40 -9.66
N LYS A 315 -5.10 -4.83 -8.63
CA LYS A 315 -4.39 -4.03 -7.62
C LYS A 315 -3.30 -4.85 -6.94
N GLU A 316 -3.63 -6.04 -6.44
CA GLU A 316 -2.65 -6.88 -5.75
C GLU A 316 -1.52 -7.35 -6.68
N LEU A 317 -1.82 -7.83 -7.88
CA LEU A 317 -0.80 -8.23 -8.85
C LEU A 317 0.16 -7.10 -9.23
N ASN A 318 -0.31 -5.85 -9.21
CA ASN A 318 0.51 -4.68 -9.47
C ASN A 318 1.38 -4.23 -8.28
N ASN A 319 1.06 -4.67 -7.05
CA ASN A 319 1.69 -4.16 -5.83
C ASN A 319 2.31 -5.25 -4.93
N TYR A 320 2.04 -6.54 -5.17
CA TYR A 320 2.66 -7.64 -4.43
C TYR A 320 4.13 -7.80 -4.87
N ILE A 321 5.05 -7.45 -3.98
CA ILE A 321 6.48 -7.38 -4.27
C ILE A 321 7.29 -8.31 -3.36
N TYR A 322 8.52 -8.61 -3.77
CA TYR A 322 9.50 -9.22 -2.88
C TYR A 322 9.93 -8.21 -1.80
N ALA A 323 10.06 -8.65 -0.56
CA ALA A 323 10.48 -7.80 0.58
C ALA A 323 11.90 -7.25 0.38
N ASP A 324 12.78 -8.04 -0.23
CA ASP A 324 14.15 -7.64 -0.58
C ASP A 324 14.55 -8.16 -1.95
N LYS A 325 15.42 -7.44 -2.64
CA LYS A 325 16.02 -7.91 -3.90
C LYS A 325 16.84 -9.17 -3.64
N GLY A 326 16.40 -10.30 -4.22
CA GLY A 326 17.07 -11.59 -4.11
C GLY A 326 16.63 -12.43 -2.92
N SER A 327 15.73 -11.95 -2.04
CA SER A 327 15.06 -12.78 -1.04
C SER A 327 13.83 -13.46 -1.63
N LYS A 328 13.45 -14.60 -1.05
CA LYS A 328 12.17 -15.26 -1.31
C LYS A 328 11.12 -14.89 -0.24
N LEU A 329 11.32 -13.75 0.41
CA LEU A 329 10.39 -13.16 1.34
C LEU A 329 9.48 -12.18 0.58
N TYR A 330 8.24 -12.15 0.94
CA TYR A 330 7.21 -11.32 0.31
C TYR A 330 6.72 -10.28 1.32
N VAL A 331 6.27 -9.12 0.83
CA VAL A 331 5.61 -8.14 1.70
C VAL A 331 4.28 -8.70 2.20
N ASP A 332 3.95 -8.41 3.45
CA ASP A 332 2.67 -8.79 4.06
C ASP A 332 1.60 -7.72 3.77
N SER A 333 1.38 -7.48 2.48
CA SER A 333 0.37 -6.55 1.97
C SER A 333 0.07 -6.88 0.51
N PHE A 334 -1.13 -6.56 0.05
CA PHE A 334 -1.59 -6.88 -1.31
C PHE A 334 -1.58 -8.39 -1.61
N ASN A 335 -1.93 -9.24 -0.65
CA ASN A 335 -1.77 -10.68 -0.72
C ASN A 335 -3.08 -11.48 -0.55
N HIS A 336 -4.20 -10.87 -0.15
CA HIS A 336 -5.43 -11.59 0.19
C HIS A 336 -6.05 -12.33 -1.00
N ALA A 337 -6.26 -11.65 -2.14
CA ALA A 337 -6.74 -12.30 -3.35
C ALA A 337 -5.70 -13.28 -3.91
N ILE A 338 -4.41 -12.94 -3.84
CA ILE A 338 -3.30 -13.81 -4.25
C ILE A 338 -3.29 -15.07 -3.40
N ASP A 339 -3.49 -14.98 -2.09
CA ASP A 339 -3.54 -16.13 -1.19
C ASP A 339 -4.76 -17.02 -1.48
N ALA A 340 -5.93 -16.43 -1.70
CA ALA A 340 -7.11 -17.18 -2.13
C ALA A 340 -6.84 -17.96 -3.44
N ILE A 341 -6.23 -17.33 -4.43
CA ILE A 341 -5.83 -17.98 -5.69
C ILE A 341 -4.82 -19.09 -5.41
N ARG A 342 -3.82 -18.85 -4.59
CA ARG A 342 -2.75 -19.76 -4.24
C ARG A 342 -3.29 -21.04 -3.58
N TYR A 343 -4.25 -20.95 -2.67
CA TYR A 343 -4.88 -22.12 -2.04
C TYR A 343 -5.57 -23.00 -3.09
N ASN A 344 -6.29 -22.38 -4.01
CA ASN A 344 -6.98 -23.10 -5.10
C ASN A 344 -5.97 -23.76 -6.05
N VAL A 345 -4.93 -23.05 -6.46
CA VAL A 345 -3.89 -23.55 -7.36
C VAL A 345 -3.14 -24.74 -6.75
N ILE A 346 -2.72 -24.64 -5.49
CA ILE A 346 -2.07 -25.73 -4.75
C ILE A 346 -2.99 -26.96 -4.72
N TYR A 347 -4.27 -26.77 -4.36
CA TYR A 347 -5.23 -27.87 -4.31
C TYR A 347 -5.33 -28.65 -5.64
N HIS A 348 -5.42 -27.94 -6.77
CA HIS A 348 -5.62 -28.56 -8.08
C HIS A 348 -4.34 -29.05 -8.78
N LEU A 349 -3.19 -28.45 -8.47
CA LEU A 349 -1.94 -28.80 -9.12
C LEU A 349 -1.15 -29.85 -8.33
N ASP A 350 -1.20 -29.81 -6.99
CA ASP A 350 -0.46 -30.76 -6.15
C ASP A 350 -1.27 -32.04 -5.87
N ASN A 351 -2.61 -32.03 -6.11
CA ASN A 351 -3.46 -33.21 -6.02
C ASN A 351 -3.95 -33.62 -7.41
N PRO A 352 -3.28 -34.53 -8.11
CA PRO A 352 -3.64 -34.92 -9.48
C PRO A 352 -5.04 -35.54 -9.59
N ASN A 353 -5.62 -35.99 -8.47
CA ASN A 353 -6.97 -36.54 -8.37
C ASN A 353 -8.01 -35.56 -7.79
N ALA A 354 -7.63 -34.30 -7.51
CA ALA A 354 -8.56 -33.31 -6.99
C ALA A 354 -9.76 -33.12 -7.95
N GLY A 355 -10.96 -33.24 -7.43
CA GLY A 355 -12.20 -33.10 -8.20
C GLY A 355 -12.59 -34.30 -9.07
N LYS A 356 -11.83 -35.41 -9.06
CA LYS A 356 -12.16 -36.61 -9.84
C LYS A 356 -13.05 -37.63 -9.11
N TYR A 357 -13.17 -37.51 -7.81
CA TYR A 357 -13.98 -38.42 -7.01
C TYR A 357 -15.12 -37.63 -6.36
N PHE A 358 -16.34 -37.85 -6.86
CA PHE A 358 -17.55 -37.57 -6.12
C PHE A 358 -17.83 -38.83 -5.28
N VAL A 359 -17.75 -38.72 -3.96
CA VAL A 359 -18.34 -39.73 -3.08
C VAL A 359 -19.85 -39.52 -3.18
N GLN A 360 -20.56 -40.54 -3.70
CA GLN A 360 -22.03 -40.60 -3.73
C GLN A 360 -22.60 -40.63 -2.32
#